data_c146bab2fa4b6eed761f65f1e51cac68
#
_entry.id   c146bab2fa4b6eed761f65f1e51cac68
#
_cell.length_a   1.000
_cell.length_b   1.000
_cell.length_c   1.000
_cell.angle_alpha   90.00
_cell.angle_beta   90.00
_cell.angle_gamma   90.00
#
_symmetry.space_group_name_H-M   'P 1'
#
loop_
_entity.id
_entity.type
_entity.pdbx_description
1 polymer ?
#
loop_
_entity_poly.entity_id
_entity_poly.type
_entity_poly.pdbx_seq_one_letter_code
_entity_poly.pdbx_strand_id
1 'polypeptide(L)'
;YQDQKDINPERVQGTCEWFLKHPKFLEWRRDTIANLLWVTAGPGCGKSVLSKALVDEGLLNPENPDTKTTSICYYFFKDDAERGSGVNALRSILHQLFKQKLWLIQHAINDYRTDGPNLSFGTLWAILIKAVSDTNAGPLICILDALDECETSTRKSLIKNISSFHCASKTTSSTLKFIVTSRPYHELDIDFKVDDLPSIHLEGNQMSEEIRGEIDLVISHEISRIGRARQPPLDGEIQASLIQHLQDQKNRTYLWVYLMLQEVSKSLESTKGKLIGLLGTIPSSVDEAYEKILKRATDPIQAQKVLCLILAAERPLTLKEMNTALEILVMNECGEKYTSENDLVLDKEEAFRKKIMNLCGLFVTIVDSKIYLIHQTAKEFLINKKGRTNPWSPSCWKYTFTLQASHLEALKACLWYLRLDFQDIPSSSRKDHPLLLYASIHWTFHFQQAGEKADKELGENALQICNTKAQTFLFWYRILQKHRPYHHLPAENNSDLLIACYFGLTSVVQLLLWNKPNIDTESKDTEYDRTPLSWASKNGYVEVVKLLLKKEADVNAPDQSGSTPLHQASENGHVEVIKLLLDKEAGVNA
;
A
#
# COMPACT_ATOMS: atom_id res chain seq x y z
N TYR A 1 1.31 -11.80 4.54
CA TYR A 1 2.78 -11.66 4.48
C TYR A 1 3.43 -12.64 3.50
N GLN A 2 2.89 -13.86 3.36
CA GLN A 2 3.43 -14.88 2.43
C GLN A 2 3.38 -14.36 0.99
N ASP A 3 2.23 -13.90 0.53
CA ASP A 3 2.01 -13.37 -0.82
C ASP A 3 2.97 -12.21 -1.15
N GLN A 4 3.26 -11.37 -0.15
CA GLN A 4 4.19 -10.23 -0.29
C GLN A 4 5.62 -10.69 -0.58
N LYS A 5 6.06 -11.77 0.06
CA LYS A 5 7.36 -12.38 -0.19
C LYS A 5 7.40 -13.03 -1.59
N ASP A 6 6.35 -13.79 -1.93
CA ASP A 6 6.30 -14.63 -3.13
C ASP A 6 6.14 -13.84 -4.44
N ILE A 7 5.72 -12.56 -4.36
CA ILE A 7 5.77 -11.62 -5.50
C ILE A 7 7.22 -11.41 -6.01
N ASN A 8 8.21 -11.47 -5.11
CA ASN A 8 9.60 -11.27 -5.49
C ASN A 8 10.17 -12.52 -6.18
N PRO A 9 10.95 -12.38 -7.27
CA PRO A 9 11.56 -13.52 -7.94
C PRO A 9 12.54 -14.27 -7.02
N GLU A 10 12.77 -15.52 -7.34
CA GLU A 10 13.84 -16.29 -6.72
C GLU A 10 15.21 -15.78 -7.18
N ARG A 11 16.22 -15.91 -6.33
CA ARG A 11 17.58 -15.55 -6.71
C ARG A 11 18.14 -16.54 -7.73
N VAL A 12 18.94 -16.05 -8.64
CA VAL A 12 19.78 -16.89 -9.50
C VAL A 12 20.92 -17.45 -8.66
N GLN A 13 21.23 -18.73 -8.83
CA GLN A 13 22.33 -19.37 -8.10
C GLN A 13 23.65 -18.61 -8.32
N GLY A 14 24.36 -18.33 -7.23
CA GLY A 14 25.60 -17.56 -7.24
C GLY A 14 25.40 -16.04 -7.09
N THR A 15 24.16 -15.55 -7.00
CA THR A 15 23.90 -14.14 -6.64
C THR A 15 23.70 -13.96 -5.13
N CYS A 16 23.71 -12.71 -4.64
CA CYS A 16 23.69 -12.33 -3.22
C CYS A 16 24.94 -12.80 -2.41
N GLU A 17 25.97 -13.29 -3.07
CA GLU A 17 27.19 -13.76 -2.45
C GLU A 17 27.98 -12.62 -1.79
N TRP A 18 27.93 -11.41 -2.39
CA TRP A 18 28.54 -10.21 -1.82
C TRP A 18 28.03 -9.94 -0.39
N PHE A 19 26.73 -10.17 -0.15
CA PHE A 19 26.14 -9.97 1.18
C PHE A 19 26.55 -11.09 2.14
N LEU A 20 26.44 -12.34 1.70
CA LEU A 20 26.73 -13.52 2.53
C LEU A 20 28.20 -13.57 2.98
N LYS A 21 29.12 -12.99 2.18
CA LYS A 21 30.57 -12.90 2.48
C LYS A 21 30.94 -11.57 3.13
N HIS A 22 30.02 -10.61 3.25
CA HIS A 22 30.32 -9.29 3.79
C HIS A 22 30.74 -9.36 5.27
N PRO A 23 31.87 -8.74 5.67
CA PRO A 23 32.37 -8.83 7.04
C PRO A 23 31.37 -8.46 8.12
N LYS A 24 30.60 -7.35 7.92
CA LYS A 24 29.57 -6.89 8.86
C LYS A 24 28.40 -7.87 9.00
N PHE A 25 28.03 -8.59 7.94
CA PHE A 25 27.01 -9.64 8.03
C PHE A 25 27.54 -10.84 8.82
N LEU A 26 28.77 -11.26 8.55
CA LEU A 26 29.40 -12.38 9.26
C LEU A 26 29.62 -12.06 10.75
N GLU A 27 30.02 -10.83 11.07
CA GLU A 27 30.10 -10.33 12.43
C GLU A 27 28.72 -10.34 13.11
N TRP A 28 27.73 -9.67 12.51
CA TRP A 28 26.34 -9.66 13.01
C TRP A 28 25.79 -11.08 13.21
N ARG A 29 26.09 -12.01 12.33
CA ARG A 29 25.64 -13.41 12.44
C ARG A 29 26.24 -14.10 13.66
N ARG A 30 27.52 -13.90 13.95
CA ARG A 30 28.27 -14.55 15.03
C ARG A 30 28.08 -13.88 16.39
N ASP A 31 28.00 -12.57 16.40
CA ASP A 31 27.92 -11.79 17.62
C ASP A 31 26.54 -11.96 18.30
N THR A 32 26.54 -12.14 19.62
CA THR A 32 25.34 -12.19 20.45
C THR A 32 24.87 -10.81 20.92
N ILE A 33 25.71 -9.79 20.75
CA ILE A 33 25.45 -8.40 21.14
C ILE A 33 24.97 -7.59 19.95
N ALA A 34 25.52 -7.79 18.75
CA ALA A 34 25.10 -7.13 17.53
C ALA A 34 23.76 -7.69 17.06
N ASN A 35 22.69 -7.01 17.39
CA ASN A 35 21.31 -7.48 17.13
C ASN A 35 20.58 -6.71 16.04
N LEU A 36 21.22 -5.74 15.38
CA LEU A 36 20.67 -4.99 14.26
C LEU A 36 21.69 -4.89 13.12
N LEU A 37 21.26 -5.19 11.91
CA LEU A 37 21.99 -4.98 10.66
C LEU A 37 21.12 -4.19 9.69
N TRP A 38 21.60 -3.02 9.28
CA TRP A 38 20.90 -2.17 8.33
C TRP A 38 21.56 -2.22 6.94
N VAL A 39 20.79 -2.59 5.92
CA VAL A 39 21.26 -2.73 4.54
C VAL A 39 20.58 -1.69 3.67
N THR A 40 21.34 -0.76 3.10
CA THR A 40 20.80 0.25 2.20
C THR A 40 21.35 0.07 0.78
N ALA A 41 20.46 0.21 -0.19
CA ALA A 41 20.81 0.16 -1.60
C ALA A 41 19.81 0.96 -2.45
N GLY A 42 20.26 1.42 -3.60
CA GLY A 42 19.42 2.08 -4.59
C GLY A 42 18.21 1.24 -5.04
N PRO A 43 17.25 1.84 -5.76
CA PRO A 43 16.11 1.11 -6.30
C PRO A 43 16.56 0.07 -7.33
N GLY A 44 15.90 -1.10 -7.33
CA GLY A 44 16.20 -2.18 -8.27
C GLY A 44 17.52 -2.92 -8.06
N CYS A 45 18.20 -2.74 -6.90
CA CYS A 45 19.44 -3.43 -6.55
C CYS A 45 19.25 -4.82 -5.90
N GLY A 46 18.06 -5.39 -5.93
CA GLY A 46 17.82 -6.77 -5.49
C GLY A 46 17.61 -6.97 -3.99
N LYS A 47 17.39 -5.90 -3.18
CA LYS A 47 17.15 -6.01 -1.72
C LYS A 47 16.07 -7.01 -1.34
N SER A 48 14.91 -6.96 -2.00
CA SER A 48 13.79 -7.85 -1.70
C SER A 48 14.05 -9.30 -2.16
N VAL A 49 14.85 -9.48 -3.22
CA VAL A 49 15.32 -10.83 -3.64
C VAL A 49 16.27 -11.40 -2.60
N LEU A 50 17.20 -10.58 -2.07
CA LEU A 50 18.08 -10.96 -0.96
C LEU A 50 17.26 -11.34 0.28
N SER A 51 16.30 -10.50 0.69
CA SER A 51 15.44 -10.76 1.85
C SER A 51 14.65 -12.06 1.68
N LYS A 52 14.11 -12.34 0.50
CA LYS A 52 13.44 -13.61 0.17
C LYS A 52 14.39 -14.80 0.26
N ALA A 53 15.58 -14.71 -0.32
CA ALA A 53 16.57 -15.78 -0.29
C ALA A 53 17.01 -16.11 1.14
N LEU A 54 17.20 -15.09 1.99
CA LEU A 54 17.52 -15.27 3.42
C LEU A 54 16.44 -16.07 4.16
N VAL A 55 15.17 -15.88 3.79
CA VAL A 55 14.04 -16.61 4.38
C VAL A 55 13.94 -18.03 3.84
N ASP A 56 13.95 -18.20 2.51
CA ASP A 56 13.56 -19.45 1.84
C ASP A 56 14.68 -20.50 1.81
N GLU A 57 15.94 -20.06 1.71
CA GLU A 57 17.08 -20.95 1.54
C GLU A 57 17.79 -21.33 2.86
N GLY A 58 17.23 -20.89 4.00
CA GLY A 58 17.80 -21.22 5.30
C GLY A 58 19.19 -20.62 5.56
N LEU A 59 19.57 -19.56 4.83
CA LEU A 59 20.91 -18.95 4.88
C LEU A 59 21.24 -18.30 6.24
N LEU A 60 20.23 -18.13 7.09
CA LEU A 60 20.36 -17.59 8.46
C LEU A 60 20.45 -18.68 9.52
N ASN A 61 20.27 -19.95 9.17
CA ASN A 61 20.35 -21.03 10.14
C ASN A 61 21.79 -21.18 10.66
N PRO A 62 21.97 -21.45 11.97
CA PRO A 62 23.30 -21.72 12.51
C PRO A 62 23.88 -23.00 11.88
N GLU A 63 25.19 -23.01 11.67
CA GLU A 63 25.93 -24.15 11.10
C GLU A 63 25.93 -25.39 12.03
N ASN A 64 25.50 -25.21 13.29
CA ASN A 64 25.52 -26.27 14.30
C ASN A 64 24.09 -26.77 14.59
N PRO A 65 23.77 -28.04 14.30
CA PRO A 65 22.41 -28.60 14.48
C PRO A 65 21.97 -28.72 15.95
N ASP A 66 22.89 -28.61 16.93
CA ASP A 66 22.59 -28.73 18.37
C ASP A 66 22.06 -27.44 19.01
N THR A 67 21.96 -26.34 18.27
CA THR A 67 21.41 -25.09 18.80
C THR A 67 19.88 -25.09 18.66
N LYS A 68 19.18 -24.51 19.67
CA LYS A 68 17.72 -24.29 19.62
C LYS A 68 17.33 -23.73 18.25
N THR A 69 16.35 -24.31 17.60
CA THR A 69 15.90 -23.89 16.27
C THR A 69 15.60 -22.39 16.22
N THR A 70 16.33 -21.68 15.37
CA THR A 70 16.13 -20.25 15.15
C THR A 70 14.79 -20.01 14.47
N SER A 71 13.96 -19.15 15.05
CA SER A 71 12.75 -18.69 14.38
C SER A 71 13.08 -17.55 13.44
N ILE A 72 12.57 -17.60 12.21
CA ILE A 72 12.68 -16.51 11.25
C ILE A 72 11.29 -15.94 11.01
N CYS A 73 11.12 -14.64 11.23
CA CYS A 73 9.92 -13.88 10.92
C CYS A 73 10.27 -12.75 9.98
N TYR A 74 9.36 -12.39 9.08
CA TYR A 74 9.65 -11.40 8.06
C TYR A 74 8.43 -10.56 7.72
N TYR A 75 8.70 -9.36 7.17
CA TYR A 75 7.69 -8.48 6.61
C TYR A 75 8.27 -7.67 5.46
N PHE A 76 7.55 -7.62 4.33
CA PHE A 76 7.90 -6.85 3.13
C PHE A 76 6.96 -5.67 3.06
N PHE A 77 7.49 -4.47 3.34
CA PHE A 77 6.70 -3.24 3.24
C PHE A 77 6.37 -2.90 1.78
N LYS A 78 5.23 -2.26 1.58
CA LYS A 78 4.83 -1.64 0.32
C LYS A 78 4.13 -0.31 0.63
N ASP A 79 4.29 0.67 -0.25
CA ASP A 79 3.67 1.99 -0.13
C ASP A 79 2.16 1.93 -0.45
N ASP A 80 1.41 1.21 0.39
CA ASP A 80 -0.05 1.15 0.40
C ASP A 80 -0.56 1.01 1.85
N ALA A 81 -1.85 1.28 2.06
CA ALA A 81 -2.45 1.32 3.40
C ALA A 81 -2.39 -0.01 4.16
N GLU A 82 -2.46 -1.15 3.46
CA GLU A 82 -2.44 -2.47 4.09
C GLU A 82 -1.02 -2.89 4.48
N ARG A 83 -0.04 -2.64 3.58
CA ARG A 83 1.32 -3.16 3.68
C ARG A 83 2.34 -2.12 4.13
N GLY A 84 1.98 -0.84 4.17
CA GLY A 84 2.82 0.25 4.66
C GLY A 84 2.81 0.43 6.18
N SER A 85 1.97 -0.31 6.92
CA SER A 85 1.80 -0.09 8.36
C SER A 85 2.78 -0.89 9.22
N GLY A 86 3.50 -0.19 10.12
CA GLY A 86 4.34 -0.83 11.14
C GLY A 86 3.54 -1.65 12.15
N VAL A 87 2.26 -1.33 12.37
CA VAL A 87 1.34 -2.13 13.19
C VAL A 87 1.11 -3.49 12.54
N ASN A 88 0.84 -3.52 11.23
CA ASN A 88 0.62 -4.75 10.49
C ASN A 88 1.91 -5.59 10.38
N ALA A 89 3.07 -4.94 10.33
CA ALA A 89 4.36 -5.62 10.41
C ALA A 89 4.52 -6.37 11.73
N LEU A 90 4.27 -5.72 12.86
CA LEU A 90 4.35 -6.36 14.19
C LEU A 90 3.31 -7.48 14.35
N ARG A 91 2.08 -7.30 13.89
CA ARG A 91 1.05 -8.35 13.88
C ARG A 91 1.50 -9.57 13.08
N SER A 92 2.09 -9.35 11.91
CA SER A 92 2.58 -10.42 11.04
C SER A 92 3.76 -11.17 11.66
N ILE A 93 4.71 -10.45 12.29
CA ILE A 93 5.84 -11.04 13.00
C ILE A 93 5.36 -11.90 14.17
N LEU A 94 4.45 -11.37 15.00
CA LEU A 94 3.88 -12.11 16.14
C LEU A 94 3.09 -13.34 15.68
N HIS A 95 2.30 -13.21 14.63
CA HIS A 95 1.58 -14.35 14.05
C HIS A 95 2.52 -15.45 13.57
N GLN A 96 3.62 -15.10 12.86
CA GLN A 96 4.62 -16.05 12.42
C GLN A 96 5.35 -16.71 13.59
N LEU A 97 5.71 -15.93 14.62
CA LEU A 97 6.35 -16.44 15.83
C LEU A 97 5.44 -17.43 16.57
N PHE A 98 4.19 -17.07 16.78
CA PHE A 98 3.22 -17.94 17.47
C PHE A 98 2.86 -19.19 16.66
N LYS A 99 2.85 -19.10 15.33
CA LYS A 99 2.68 -20.27 14.46
C LYS A 99 3.86 -21.26 14.59
N GLN A 100 5.09 -20.75 14.75
CA GLN A 100 6.28 -21.57 14.95
C GLN A 100 6.40 -22.10 16.39
N LYS A 101 5.97 -21.31 17.39
CA LYS A 101 6.09 -21.58 18.82
C LYS A 101 4.80 -21.22 19.55
N LEU A 102 3.81 -22.13 19.47
CA LEU A 102 2.44 -21.86 19.91
C LEU A 102 2.34 -21.45 21.39
N TRP A 103 3.23 -21.97 22.24
CA TRP A 103 3.22 -21.63 23.68
C TRP A 103 3.50 -20.17 23.99
N LEU A 104 4.18 -19.44 23.10
CA LEU A 104 4.46 -18.02 23.28
C LEU A 104 3.22 -17.15 23.17
N ILE A 105 2.09 -17.66 22.67
CA ILE A 105 0.81 -16.91 22.58
C ILE A 105 0.32 -16.48 23.97
N GLN A 106 0.72 -17.17 25.05
CA GLN A 106 0.37 -16.81 26.42
C GLN A 106 0.74 -15.35 26.77
N HIS A 107 1.80 -14.81 26.15
CA HIS A 107 2.27 -13.44 26.36
C HIS A 107 1.35 -12.37 25.73
N ALA A 108 0.41 -12.78 24.85
CA ALA A 108 -0.55 -11.89 24.19
C ALA A 108 -1.98 -12.01 24.75
N ILE A 109 -2.31 -13.10 25.47
CA ILE A 109 -3.71 -13.42 25.84
C ILE A 109 -4.35 -12.33 26.67
N ASN A 110 -3.65 -11.79 27.67
CA ASN A 110 -4.21 -10.79 28.56
C ASN A 110 -4.44 -9.46 27.83
N ASP A 111 -3.46 -9.01 27.06
CA ASP A 111 -3.56 -7.76 26.27
C ASP A 111 -4.71 -7.88 25.25
N TYR A 112 -4.86 -9.06 24.59
CA TYR A 112 -5.98 -9.30 23.68
C TYR A 112 -7.36 -9.33 24.36
N ARG A 113 -7.46 -9.88 25.60
CA ARG A 113 -8.72 -9.89 26.36
C ARG A 113 -9.15 -8.49 26.79
N THR A 114 -8.19 -7.62 27.07
CA THR A 114 -8.46 -6.24 27.51
C THR A 114 -8.78 -5.32 26.35
N ASP A 115 -7.96 -5.32 25.29
CA ASP A 115 -8.00 -4.34 24.21
C ASP A 115 -8.63 -4.89 22.92
N GLY A 116 -9.01 -6.17 22.91
CA GLY A 116 -9.55 -6.84 21.71
C GLY A 116 -8.53 -6.98 20.59
N PRO A 117 -8.98 -7.13 19.33
CA PRO A 117 -8.09 -7.35 18.18
C PRO A 117 -7.33 -6.11 17.71
N ASN A 118 -7.71 -4.91 18.17
CA ASN A 118 -7.11 -3.63 17.74
C ASN A 118 -5.98 -3.18 18.66
N LEU A 119 -5.04 -4.08 18.94
CA LEU A 119 -3.86 -3.77 19.76
C LEU A 119 -3.05 -2.62 19.15
N SER A 120 -2.63 -1.69 20.00
CA SER A 120 -1.79 -0.56 19.62
C SER A 120 -0.38 -1.01 19.20
N PHE A 121 0.36 -0.14 18.49
CA PHE A 121 1.76 -0.39 18.14
C PHE A 121 2.60 -0.68 19.40
N GLY A 122 2.40 0.10 20.46
CA GLY A 122 3.14 -0.07 21.74
C GLY A 122 2.84 -1.41 22.42
N THR A 123 1.58 -1.81 22.46
CA THR A 123 1.14 -3.11 23.02
C THR A 123 1.75 -4.27 22.23
N LEU A 124 1.70 -4.22 20.88
CA LEU A 124 2.29 -5.27 20.03
C LEU A 124 3.79 -5.39 20.21
N TRP A 125 4.50 -4.26 20.33
CA TRP A 125 5.92 -4.26 20.61
C TRP A 125 6.24 -4.87 21.98
N ALA A 126 5.47 -4.50 23.02
CA ALA A 126 5.63 -5.05 24.37
C ALA A 126 5.41 -6.58 24.39
N ILE A 127 4.41 -7.08 23.66
CA ILE A 127 4.14 -8.52 23.50
C ILE A 127 5.35 -9.20 22.83
N LEU A 128 5.91 -8.62 21.77
CA LEU A 128 7.09 -9.17 21.10
C LEU A 128 8.26 -9.30 22.08
N ILE A 129 8.56 -8.24 22.84
CA ILE A 129 9.66 -8.26 23.82
C ILE A 129 9.40 -9.28 24.95
N LYS A 130 8.18 -9.36 25.49
CA LYS A 130 7.80 -10.40 26.46
C LYS A 130 8.00 -11.81 25.90
N ALA A 131 7.57 -12.06 24.65
CA ALA A 131 7.68 -13.37 24.02
C ALA A 131 9.14 -13.79 23.78
N VAL A 132 10.00 -12.89 23.33
CA VAL A 132 11.42 -13.22 23.09
C VAL A 132 12.26 -13.31 24.38
N SER A 133 11.77 -12.74 25.47
CA SER A 133 12.38 -12.84 26.80
C SER A 133 12.04 -14.16 27.51
N ASP A 134 11.13 -14.97 26.97
CA ASP A 134 10.82 -16.30 27.49
C ASP A 134 12.03 -17.23 27.31
N THR A 135 12.40 -17.94 28.36
CA THR A 135 13.60 -18.83 28.36
C THR A 135 13.55 -19.94 27.31
N ASN A 136 12.34 -20.30 26.88
CA ASN A 136 12.09 -21.32 25.86
C ASN A 136 11.92 -20.74 24.45
N ALA A 137 11.91 -19.41 24.29
CA ALA A 137 11.72 -18.78 22.99
C ALA A 137 12.83 -19.13 22.00
N GLY A 138 14.09 -19.23 22.48
CA GLY A 138 15.25 -19.40 21.60
C GLY A 138 15.50 -18.20 20.68
N PRO A 139 16.45 -18.31 19.74
CA PRO A 139 16.80 -17.21 18.84
C PRO A 139 15.64 -16.85 17.89
N LEU A 140 15.43 -15.54 17.68
CA LEU A 140 14.48 -14.99 16.71
C LEU A 140 15.21 -13.99 15.81
N ILE A 141 15.07 -14.15 14.51
CA ILE A 141 15.53 -13.20 13.50
C ILE A 141 14.31 -12.59 12.81
N CYS A 142 14.22 -11.26 12.82
CA CYS A 142 13.19 -10.49 12.13
C CYS A 142 13.79 -9.80 10.90
N ILE A 143 13.24 -10.06 9.71
CA ILE A 143 13.62 -9.40 8.46
C ILE A 143 12.54 -8.39 8.11
N LEU A 144 12.93 -7.11 8.02
CA LEU A 144 12.07 -5.99 7.66
C LEU A 144 12.53 -5.44 6.31
N ASP A 145 11.89 -5.87 5.22
CA ASP A 145 12.27 -5.46 3.87
C ASP A 145 11.58 -4.18 3.44
N ALA A 146 12.32 -3.29 2.76
CA ALA A 146 11.84 -2.02 2.21
C ALA A 146 11.20 -1.09 3.26
N LEU A 147 11.87 -0.86 4.39
CA LEU A 147 11.37 0.00 5.48
C LEU A 147 11.07 1.44 5.01
N ASP A 148 11.70 1.92 3.94
CA ASP A 148 11.42 3.20 3.30
C ASP A 148 9.99 3.30 2.72
N GLU A 149 9.34 2.16 2.43
CA GLU A 149 7.96 2.08 1.98
C GLU A 149 6.93 2.04 3.15
N CYS A 150 7.40 2.08 4.39
CA CYS A 150 6.56 2.16 5.59
C CYS A 150 6.03 3.59 5.79
N GLU A 151 4.77 3.73 6.23
CA GLU A 151 4.18 5.03 6.59
C GLU A 151 5.00 5.76 7.66
N THR A 152 5.14 7.06 7.53
CA THR A 152 6.10 7.84 8.34
C THR A 152 5.84 7.77 9.85
N SER A 153 4.57 7.73 10.28
CA SER A 153 4.20 7.71 11.69
C SER A 153 4.66 6.44 12.41
N THR A 154 4.33 5.28 11.87
CA THR A 154 4.69 3.98 12.45
C THR A 154 6.13 3.60 12.13
N ARG A 155 6.71 4.06 11.01
CA ARG A 155 8.14 3.90 10.69
C ARG A 155 9.03 4.50 11.76
N LYS A 156 8.78 5.76 12.16
CA LYS A 156 9.55 6.43 13.23
C LYS A 156 9.44 5.68 14.55
N SER A 157 8.24 5.22 14.90
CA SER A 157 8.04 4.42 16.11
C SER A 157 8.79 3.09 16.06
N LEU A 158 8.77 2.42 14.90
CA LEU A 158 9.47 1.15 14.71
C LEU A 158 10.99 1.32 14.80
N ILE A 159 11.56 2.31 14.11
CA ILE A 159 12.99 2.63 14.16
C ILE A 159 13.41 2.98 15.59
N LYS A 160 12.66 3.86 16.27
CA LYS A 160 12.95 4.24 17.66
C LYS A 160 13.01 3.02 18.59
N ASN A 161 12.03 2.11 18.47
CA ASN A 161 11.99 0.94 19.34
C ASN A 161 13.10 -0.07 19.02
N ILE A 162 13.40 -0.32 17.75
CA ILE A 162 14.50 -1.19 17.33
C ILE A 162 15.85 -0.60 17.80
N SER A 163 16.07 0.70 17.61
CA SER A 163 17.30 1.39 18.03
C SER A 163 17.46 1.39 19.55
N SER A 164 16.37 1.66 20.30
CA SER A 164 16.38 1.60 21.76
C SER A 164 16.67 0.17 22.26
N PHE A 165 16.09 -0.83 21.62
CA PHE A 165 16.36 -2.24 21.91
C PHE A 165 17.84 -2.59 21.63
N HIS A 166 18.38 -2.16 20.50
CA HIS A 166 19.78 -2.36 20.14
C HIS A 166 20.72 -1.73 21.19
N CYS A 167 20.48 -0.49 21.60
CA CYS A 167 21.28 0.18 22.61
C CYS A 167 21.22 -0.53 23.98
N ALA A 168 20.03 -0.94 24.41
CA ALA A 168 19.85 -1.66 25.68
C ALA A 168 20.52 -3.03 25.68
N SER A 169 20.57 -3.71 24.53
CA SER A 169 21.15 -5.05 24.40
C SER A 169 22.67 -5.06 24.30
N LYS A 170 23.35 -3.90 24.16
CA LYS A 170 24.82 -3.82 24.18
C LYS A 170 25.42 -4.32 25.49
N THR A 171 24.65 -4.37 26.58
CA THR A 171 25.07 -4.84 27.90
C THR A 171 24.58 -6.25 28.24
N THR A 172 23.66 -6.80 27.48
CA THR A 172 23.03 -8.10 27.74
C THR A 172 22.90 -8.90 26.46
N SER A 173 23.27 -10.17 26.48
CA SER A 173 23.05 -11.07 25.33
C SER A 173 21.56 -11.14 24.98
N SER A 174 21.21 -10.85 23.73
CA SER A 174 19.84 -10.91 23.24
C SER A 174 19.66 -12.01 22.21
N THR A 175 18.54 -12.72 22.29
CA THR A 175 18.14 -13.74 21.32
C THR A 175 17.37 -13.17 20.13
N LEU A 176 17.02 -11.86 20.14
CA LEU A 176 16.30 -11.17 19.07
C LEU A 176 17.27 -10.38 18.20
N LYS A 177 17.24 -10.62 16.89
CA LYS A 177 18.03 -9.93 15.89
C LYS A 177 17.16 -9.36 14.78
N PHE A 178 17.60 -8.24 14.19
CA PHE A 178 16.94 -7.60 13.07
C PHE A 178 17.86 -7.47 11.86
N ILE A 179 17.33 -7.76 10.66
CA ILE A 179 17.87 -7.31 9.38
C ILE A 179 16.84 -6.33 8.82
N VAL A 180 17.27 -5.11 8.53
CA VAL A 180 16.41 -4.07 7.96
C VAL A 180 16.98 -3.68 6.61
N THR A 181 16.16 -3.69 5.56
CA THR A 181 16.55 -3.16 4.26
C THR A 181 15.80 -1.87 3.95
N SER A 182 16.44 -0.92 3.28
CA SER A 182 15.82 0.31 2.82
C SER A 182 16.58 0.94 1.65
N ARG A 183 16.03 2.00 1.06
CA ARG A 183 16.80 2.92 0.23
C ARG A 183 17.60 3.89 1.11
N PRO A 184 18.71 4.48 0.58
CA PRO A 184 19.48 5.49 1.28
C PRO A 184 18.70 6.82 1.25
N TYR A 185 17.85 7.08 2.23
CA TYR A 185 17.17 8.36 2.43
C TYR A 185 17.77 9.08 3.64
N HIS A 186 18.08 10.35 3.48
CA HIS A 186 18.60 11.21 4.54
C HIS A 186 17.72 11.23 5.81
N GLU A 187 16.40 11.11 5.66
CA GLU A 187 15.48 11.02 6.79
C GLU A 187 15.72 9.74 7.62
N LEU A 188 15.98 8.61 6.96
CA LEU A 188 16.28 7.35 7.63
C LEU A 188 17.64 7.39 8.32
N ASP A 189 18.63 8.04 7.70
CA ASP A 189 19.95 8.26 8.33
C ASP A 189 19.81 9.09 9.62
N ILE A 190 18.87 10.03 9.66
CA ILE A 190 18.56 10.82 10.86
C ILE A 190 17.81 9.97 11.89
N ASP A 191 16.82 9.19 11.46
CA ASP A 191 15.99 8.38 12.35
C ASP A 191 16.79 7.21 12.98
N PHE A 192 17.78 6.64 12.25
CA PHE A 192 18.72 5.61 12.73
C PHE A 192 19.97 6.17 13.41
N LYS A 193 19.95 7.37 13.97
CA LYS A 193 21.08 7.98 14.70
C LYS A 193 21.50 7.14 15.92
N VAL A 194 22.18 6.03 15.66
CA VAL A 194 22.87 5.22 16.68
C VAL A 194 24.34 5.20 16.28
N ASP A 195 25.20 5.73 17.14
CA ASP A 195 26.63 5.60 16.96
C ASP A 195 27.02 4.12 16.90
N ASP A 196 27.82 3.73 15.92
CA ASP A 196 28.25 2.35 15.65
C ASP A 196 27.16 1.36 15.19
N LEU A 197 26.11 1.82 14.53
CA LEU A 197 25.14 0.90 13.93
C LEU A 197 25.79 0.08 12.79
N PRO A 198 25.82 -1.25 12.87
CA PRO A 198 26.30 -2.07 11.76
C PRO A 198 25.43 -1.84 10.52
N SER A 199 25.99 -1.16 9.52
CA SER A 199 25.28 -0.86 8.29
C SER A 199 26.09 -1.23 7.06
N ILE A 200 25.41 -1.75 6.05
CA ILE A 200 25.96 -2.07 4.74
C ILE A 200 25.32 -1.11 3.74
N HIS A 201 26.09 -0.21 3.17
CA HIS A 201 25.62 0.79 2.22
C HIS A 201 26.10 0.44 0.80
N LEU A 202 25.16 0.25 -0.10
CA LEU A 202 25.44 0.06 -1.52
C LEU A 202 25.10 1.37 -2.26
N GLU A 203 26.10 2.19 -2.53
CA GLU A 203 25.91 3.44 -3.25
C GLU A 203 25.54 3.22 -4.72
N GLY A 204 24.46 3.86 -5.18
CA GLY A 204 23.84 3.63 -6.49
C GLY A 204 24.71 3.96 -7.72
N ASN A 205 25.75 4.79 -7.57
CA ASN A 205 26.65 5.17 -8.67
C ASN A 205 27.98 4.38 -8.70
N GLN A 206 28.28 3.65 -7.63
CA GLN A 206 29.41 2.73 -7.54
C GLN A 206 28.89 1.36 -7.11
N MET A 207 28.09 0.75 -7.99
CA MET A 207 27.84 -0.68 -7.83
C MET A 207 29.21 -1.37 -7.80
N SER A 208 29.50 -2.06 -6.70
CA SER A 208 30.74 -2.81 -6.58
C SER A 208 30.90 -3.74 -7.77
N GLU A 209 32.12 -4.04 -8.18
CA GLU A 209 32.38 -5.00 -9.27
C GLU A 209 31.68 -6.33 -9.01
N GLU A 210 31.51 -6.70 -7.76
CA GLU A 210 30.79 -7.89 -7.31
C GLU A 210 29.32 -7.90 -7.72
N ILE A 211 28.58 -6.79 -7.49
CA ILE A 211 27.16 -6.68 -7.92
C ILE A 211 27.04 -6.67 -9.43
N ARG A 212 27.98 -6.02 -10.13
CA ARG A 212 28.01 -6.05 -11.62
C ARG A 212 28.20 -7.48 -12.11
N GLY A 213 29.15 -8.22 -11.51
CA GLY A 213 29.36 -9.63 -11.82
C GLY A 213 28.13 -10.50 -11.55
N GLU A 214 27.41 -10.25 -10.46
CA GLU A 214 26.14 -10.98 -10.19
C GLU A 214 25.04 -10.64 -11.19
N ILE A 215 24.93 -9.36 -11.63
CA ILE A 215 24.00 -8.98 -12.69
C ILE A 215 24.37 -9.68 -14.00
N ASP A 216 25.65 -9.83 -14.31
CA ASP A 216 26.11 -10.54 -15.50
C ASP A 216 25.79 -12.02 -15.45
N LEU A 217 25.81 -12.64 -14.26
CA LEU A 217 25.31 -14.01 -14.06
C LEU A 217 23.81 -14.10 -14.34
N VAL A 218 23.00 -13.15 -13.84
CA VAL A 218 21.55 -13.12 -14.08
C VAL A 218 21.26 -12.99 -15.59
N ILE A 219 21.95 -12.06 -16.27
CA ILE A 219 21.80 -11.87 -17.73
C ILE A 219 22.09 -13.19 -18.46
N SER A 220 23.22 -13.81 -18.16
CA SER A 220 23.67 -15.04 -18.81
C SER A 220 22.73 -16.22 -18.56
N HIS A 221 22.29 -16.39 -17.31
CA HIS A 221 21.34 -17.44 -16.91
C HIS A 221 19.99 -17.26 -17.62
N GLU A 222 19.41 -16.06 -17.56
CA GLU A 222 18.09 -15.78 -18.11
C GLU A 222 18.07 -15.83 -19.67
N ILE A 223 19.08 -15.31 -20.33
CA ILE A 223 19.19 -15.40 -21.80
C ILE A 223 19.30 -16.86 -22.24
N SER A 224 20.07 -17.66 -21.51
CA SER A 224 20.16 -19.12 -21.78
C SER A 224 18.83 -19.82 -21.54
N ARG A 225 18.08 -19.44 -20.51
CA ARG A 225 16.74 -19.98 -20.21
C ARG A 225 15.73 -19.62 -21.30
N ILE A 226 15.69 -18.34 -21.69
CA ILE A 226 14.81 -17.83 -22.76
C ILE A 226 15.17 -18.50 -24.09
N GLY A 227 16.47 -18.61 -24.39
CA GLY A 227 16.96 -19.23 -25.62
C GLY A 227 16.55 -20.68 -25.76
N ARG A 228 16.58 -21.46 -24.67
CA ARG A 228 16.14 -22.87 -24.65
C ARG A 228 14.63 -23.05 -24.72
N ALA A 229 13.87 -22.12 -24.14
CA ALA A 229 12.41 -22.20 -24.12
C ALA A 229 11.74 -21.85 -25.46
N ARG A 230 12.47 -21.26 -26.41
CA ARG A 230 11.96 -20.90 -27.74
C ARG A 230 11.91 -22.10 -28.70
N GLN A 231 11.01 -21.99 -29.67
CA GLN A 231 10.92 -22.95 -30.78
C GLN A 231 10.97 -22.18 -32.12
N PRO A 232 12.06 -22.34 -32.94
CA PRO A 232 13.30 -23.08 -32.60
C PRO A 232 14.12 -22.37 -31.50
N PRO A 233 14.99 -23.11 -30.79
CA PRO A 233 15.92 -22.51 -29.82
C PRO A 233 16.80 -21.43 -30.47
N LEU A 234 17.17 -20.41 -29.67
CA LEU A 234 18.10 -19.38 -30.15
C LEU A 234 19.49 -19.98 -30.39
N ASP A 235 20.07 -19.62 -31.51
CA ASP A 235 21.46 -19.94 -31.83
C ASP A 235 22.42 -19.39 -30.76
N GLY A 236 23.50 -20.14 -30.45
CA GLY A 236 24.51 -19.78 -29.47
C GLY A 236 25.20 -18.45 -29.75
N GLU A 237 25.43 -18.09 -31.03
CA GLU A 237 26.00 -16.80 -31.44
C GLU A 237 25.04 -15.65 -31.10
N ILE A 238 23.74 -15.85 -31.31
CA ILE A 238 22.72 -14.84 -30.98
C ILE A 238 22.64 -14.65 -29.46
N GLN A 239 22.65 -15.76 -28.69
CA GLN A 239 22.67 -15.69 -27.24
C GLN A 239 23.90 -14.93 -26.73
N ALA A 240 25.09 -15.24 -27.22
CA ALA A 240 26.33 -14.57 -26.84
C ALA A 240 26.28 -13.06 -27.18
N SER A 241 25.77 -12.70 -28.35
CA SER A 241 25.63 -11.28 -28.77
C SER A 241 24.65 -10.51 -27.88
N LEU A 242 23.51 -11.14 -27.49
CA LEU A 242 22.55 -10.54 -26.55
C LEU A 242 23.16 -10.33 -25.16
N ILE A 243 23.87 -11.33 -24.65
CA ILE A 243 24.55 -11.28 -23.35
C ILE A 243 25.55 -10.12 -23.36
N GLN A 244 26.46 -10.09 -24.35
CA GLN A 244 27.48 -9.05 -24.48
C GLN A 244 26.87 -7.65 -24.50
N HIS A 245 25.84 -7.45 -25.33
CA HIS A 245 25.20 -6.12 -25.47
C HIS A 245 24.53 -5.65 -24.18
N LEU A 246 23.85 -6.55 -23.43
CA LEU A 246 23.25 -6.22 -22.14
C LEU A 246 24.31 -5.95 -21.08
N GLN A 247 25.43 -6.67 -21.11
CA GLN A 247 26.57 -6.49 -20.20
C GLN A 247 27.35 -5.18 -20.45
N ASP A 248 27.36 -4.68 -21.67
CA ASP A 248 28.04 -3.44 -22.04
C ASP A 248 27.31 -2.17 -21.58
N GLN A 249 26.06 -2.27 -21.11
CA GLN A 249 25.29 -1.12 -20.65
C GLN A 249 25.81 -0.60 -19.28
N LYS A 250 25.95 0.74 -19.15
CA LYS A 250 26.59 1.37 -17.98
C LYS A 250 25.72 1.37 -16.72
N ASN A 251 24.39 1.56 -16.86
CA ASN A 251 23.47 1.78 -15.72
C ASN A 251 22.56 0.57 -15.47
N ARG A 252 23.16 -0.61 -15.36
CA ARG A 252 22.42 -1.86 -15.16
C ARG A 252 22.00 -2.01 -13.71
N THR A 253 20.70 -2.10 -13.47
CA THR A 253 20.12 -2.60 -12.20
C THR A 253 19.39 -3.91 -12.48
N TYR A 254 19.14 -4.73 -11.46
CA TYR A 254 18.33 -5.95 -11.63
C TYR A 254 16.96 -5.66 -12.25
N LEU A 255 16.33 -4.53 -11.86
CA LEU A 255 15.05 -4.12 -12.43
C LEU A 255 15.17 -3.79 -13.92
N TRP A 256 16.21 -3.04 -14.32
CA TRP A 256 16.44 -2.72 -15.72
C TRP A 256 16.65 -4.01 -16.52
N VAL A 257 17.52 -4.91 -16.03
CA VAL A 257 17.78 -6.22 -16.67
C VAL A 257 16.49 -7.02 -16.80
N TYR A 258 15.69 -7.10 -15.74
CA TYR A 258 14.40 -7.78 -15.78
C TYR A 258 13.49 -7.26 -16.89
N LEU A 259 13.34 -5.93 -17.00
CA LEU A 259 12.53 -5.30 -18.04
C LEU A 259 13.05 -5.62 -19.44
N MET A 260 14.38 -5.59 -19.64
CA MET A 260 15.01 -5.89 -20.92
C MET A 260 14.87 -7.36 -21.31
N LEU A 261 15.06 -8.28 -20.37
CA LEU A 261 14.88 -9.72 -20.59
C LEU A 261 13.43 -10.07 -20.96
N GLN A 262 12.46 -9.39 -20.36
CA GLN A 262 11.05 -9.56 -20.72
C GLN A 262 10.77 -9.03 -22.15
N GLU A 263 11.38 -7.93 -22.57
CA GLU A 263 11.27 -7.42 -23.94
C GLU A 263 11.88 -8.43 -24.94
N VAL A 264 13.05 -8.96 -24.65
CA VAL A 264 13.69 -10.02 -25.45
C VAL A 264 12.80 -11.26 -25.52
N SER A 265 12.20 -11.67 -24.40
CA SER A 265 11.31 -12.85 -24.34
C SER A 265 10.04 -12.69 -25.18
N LYS A 266 9.44 -11.49 -25.21
CA LYS A 266 8.24 -11.18 -25.99
C LYS A 266 8.50 -11.03 -27.48
N SER A 267 9.72 -10.74 -27.88
CA SER A 267 10.07 -10.60 -29.28
C SER A 267 9.90 -11.95 -30.00
N LEU A 268 9.01 -11.98 -30.98
CA LEU A 268 8.80 -13.13 -31.87
C LEU A 268 9.92 -13.29 -32.90
N GLU A 269 10.82 -12.33 -32.98
CA GLU A 269 11.88 -12.25 -33.97
C GLU A 269 12.97 -13.28 -33.68
N SER A 270 13.24 -14.14 -34.62
CA SER A 270 14.23 -15.23 -34.52
C SER A 270 15.51 -14.98 -35.32
N THR A 271 15.54 -13.94 -36.13
CA THR A 271 16.71 -13.63 -36.98
C THR A 271 17.70 -12.74 -36.25
N LYS A 272 19.00 -13.07 -36.37
CA LYS A 272 20.13 -12.33 -35.76
C LYS A 272 20.05 -10.82 -36.00
N GLY A 273 19.79 -10.38 -37.26
CA GLY A 273 19.73 -8.96 -37.60
C GLY A 273 18.61 -8.18 -36.93
N LYS A 274 17.44 -8.79 -36.75
CA LYS A 274 16.29 -8.15 -36.13
C LYS A 274 16.40 -8.13 -34.59
N LEU A 275 16.95 -9.18 -33.97
CA LEU A 275 17.27 -9.20 -32.54
C LEU A 275 18.36 -8.18 -32.21
N ILE A 276 19.40 -8.05 -33.03
CA ILE A 276 20.42 -7.01 -32.90
C ILE A 276 19.81 -5.61 -33.11
N GLY A 277 18.88 -5.45 -34.05
CA GLY A 277 18.13 -4.19 -34.24
C GLY A 277 17.30 -3.81 -33.00
N LEU A 278 16.71 -4.78 -32.28
CA LEU A 278 16.05 -4.56 -30.98
C LEU A 278 17.04 -4.03 -29.94
N LEU A 279 18.28 -4.54 -29.91
CA LEU A 279 19.33 -4.10 -28.99
C LEU A 279 19.68 -2.61 -29.20
N GLY A 280 19.70 -2.11 -30.43
CA GLY A 280 19.88 -0.69 -30.73
C GLY A 280 18.76 0.24 -30.25
N THR A 281 17.62 -0.34 -29.85
CA THR A 281 16.46 0.38 -29.30
C THR A 281 16.28 0.16 -27.79
N ILE A 282 17.23 -0.49 -27.12
CA ILE A 282 17.15 -0.75 -25.67
C ILE A 282 17.24 0.59 -24.93
N PRO A 283 16.27 0.87 -24.03
CA PRO A 283 16.29 2.06 -23.18
C PRO A 283 17.54 2.12 -22.31
N SER A 284 18.13 3.30 -22.18
CA SER A 284 19.33 3.52 -21.36
C SER A 284 19.04 3.61 -19.86
N SER A 285 17.76 3.77 -19.51
CA SER A 285 17.30 3.90 -18.13
C SER A 285 15.96 3.19 -17.90
N VAL A 286 15.63 2.97 -16.63
CA VAL A 286 14.33 2.40 -16.23
C VAL A 286 13.19 3.33 -16.63
N ASP A 287 13.35 4.64 -16.52
CA ASP A 287 12.34 5.64 -16.92
C ASP A 287 12.02 5.58 -18.40
N GLU A 288 13.06 5.48 -19.26
CA GLU A 288 12.88 5.31 -20.71
C GLU A 288 12.19 3.97 -21.03
N ALA A 289 12.52 2.91 -20.28
CA ALA A 289 11.84 1.62 -20.41
C ALA A 289 10.36 1.74 -20.08
N TYR A 290 10.01 2.41 -18.99
CA TYR A 290 8.62 2.65 -18.60
C TYR A 290 7.85 3.47 -19.64
N GLU A 291 8.45 4.55 -20.11
CA GLU A 291 7.87 5.37 -21.16
C GLU A 291 7.60 4.55 -22.44
N LYS A 292 8.57 3.72 -22.85
CA LYS A 292 8.45 2.85 -24.03
C LYS A 292 7.36 1.77 -23.86
N ILE A 293 7.23 1.21 -22.66
CA ILE A 293 6.19 0.21 -22.36
C ILE A 293 4.81 0.84 -22.49
N LEU A 294 4.57 1.99 -21.84
CA LEU A 294 3.27 2.64 -21.82
C LEU A 294 2.88 3.27 -23.17
N LYS A 295 3.84 3.72 -23.98
CA LYS A 295 3.59 4.18 -25.36
C LYS A 295 3.03 3.09 -26.28
N ARG A 296 3.17 1.82 -25.93
CA ARG A 296 2.61 0.68 -26.68
C ARG A 296 1.21 0.29 -26.24
N ALA A 297 0.62 1.03 -25.29
CA ALA A 297 -0.76 0.77 -24.85
C ALA A 297 -1.72 0.75 -26.03
N THR A 298 -2.51 -0.30 -26.16
CA THR A 298 -3.52 -0.43 -27.23
C THR A 298 -4.60 0.62 -27.14
N ASP A 299 -4.92 1.06 -25.92
CA ASP A 299 -5.82 2.17 -25.62
C ASP A 299 -5.21 3.00 -24.47
N PRO A 300 -4.56 4.13 -24.77
CA PRO A 300 -3.92 4.97 -23.76
C PRO A 300 -4.90 5.56 -22.73
N ILE A 301 -6.16 5.83 -23.12
CA ILE A 301 -7.17 6.40 -22.23
C ILE A 301 -7.60 5.35 -21.19
N GLN A 302 -7.90 4.13 -21.62
CA GLN A 302 -8.20 3.05 -20.68
C GLN A 302 -6.98 2.70 -19.81
N ALA A 303 -5.75 2.71 -20.38
CA ALA A 303 -4.53 2.51 -19.61
C ALA A 303 -4.36 3.56 -18.51
N GLN A 304 -4.64 4.83 -18.80
CA GLN A 304 -4.63 5.92 -17.82
C GLN A 304 -5.61 5.64 -16.67
N LYS A 305 -6.85 5.23 -16.97
CA LYS A 305 -7.84 4.90 -15.95
C LYS A 305 -7.39 3.74 -15.05
N VAL A 306 -6.88 2.67 -15.66
CA VAL A 306 -6.32 1.53 -14.92
C VAL A 306 -5.21 1.98 -13.96
N LEU A 307 -4.28 2.82 -14.46
CA LEU A 307 -3.19 3.35 -13.63
C LEU A 307 -3.71 4.29 -12.53
N CYS A 308 -4.70 5.14 -12.78
CA CYS A 308 -5.36 5.95 -11.75
C CYS A 308 -5.96 5.07 -10.65
N LEU A 309 -6.71 4.02 -11.03
CA LEU A 309 -7.31 3.09 -10.08
C LEU A 309 -6.25 2.36 -9.24
N ILE A 310 -5.14 1.92 -9.85
CA ILE A 310 -4.04 1.28 -9.11
C ILE A 310 -3.38 2.27 -8.14
N LEU A 311 -3.15 3.52 -8.56
CA LEU A 311 -2.49 4.55 -7.75
C LEU A 311 -3.32 5.00 -6.55
N ALA A 312 -4.64 5.00 -6.68
CA ALA A 312 -5.57 5.42 -5.65
C ALA A 312 -6.04 4.28 -4.74
N ALA A 313 -5.86 3.03 -5.17
CA ALA A 313 -6.42 1.88 -4.45
C ALA A 313 -5.82 1.72 -3.06
N GLU A 314 -6.69 1.63 -2.05
CA GLU A 314 -6.31 1.41 -0.64
C GLU A 314 -5.77 -0.01 -0.38
N ARG A 315 -6.06 -0.92 -1.26
CA ARG A 315 -5.49 -2.25 -1.39
C ARG A 315 -5.45 -2.67 -2.86
N PRO A 316 -4.59 -3.60 -3.24
CA PRO A 316 -4.58 -4.11 -4.60
C PRO A 316 -5.94 -4.63 -5.03
N LEU A 317 -6.45 -4.12 -6.14
CA LEU A 317 -7.72 -4.57 -6.70
C LEU A 317 -7.55 -5.94 -7.38
N THR A 318 -8.54 -6.79 -7.24
CA THR A 318 -8.63 -8.04 -8.00
C THR A 318 -8.96 -7.76 -9.47
N LEU A 319 -8.69 -8.72 -10.35
CA LEU A 319 -9.07 -8.63 -11.77
C LEU A 319 -10.56 -8.36 -11.95
N LYS A 320 -11.41 -8.96 -11.13
CA LYS A 320 -12.87 -8.75 -11.18
C LYS A 320 -13.25 -7.34 -10.73
N GLU A 321 -12.68 -6.84 -9.63
CA GLU A 321 -12.91 -5.47 -9.15
C GLU A 321 -12.47 -4.44 -10.17
N MET A 322 -11.28 -4.63 -10.76
CA MET A 322 -10.74 -3.72 -11.78
C MET A 322 -11.56 -3.75 -13.06
N ASN A 323 -12.03 -4.93 -13.50
CA ASN A 323 -12.87 -5.08 -14.68
C ASN A 323 -14.18 -4.29 -14.52
N THR A 324 -14.85 -4.47 -13.38
CA THR A 324 -16.08 -3.73 -13.06
C THR A 324 -15.84 -2.23 -12.97
N ALA A 325 -14.79 -1.80 -12.27
CA ALA A 325 -14.47 -0.38 -12.11
C ALA A 325 -14.13 0.29 -13.46
N LEU A 326 -13.32 -0.37 -14.30
CA LEU A 326 -12.94 0.16 -15.61
C LEU A 326 -14.15 0.27 -16.53
N GLU A 327 -15.02 -0.75 -16.58
CA GLU A 327 -16.22 -0.75 -17.42
C GLU A 327 -17.16 0.40 -17.04
N ILE A 328 -17.40 0.60 -15.75
CA ILE A 328 -18.19 1.73 -15.24
C ILE A 328 -17.63 3.07 -15.71
N LEU A 329 -16.31 3.25 -15.60
CA LEU A 329 -15.67 4.50 -16.03
C LEU A 329 -15.79 4.73 -17.54
N VAL A 330 -15.70 3.67 -18.34
CA VAL A 330 -15.84 3.74 -19.80
C VAL A 330 -17.28 4.04 -20.21
N MET A 331 -18.28 3.31 -19.67
CA MET A 331 -19.70 3.52 -19.98
C MET A 331 -20.16 4.94 -19.63
N ASN A 332 -19.74 5.47 -18.48
CA ASN A 332 -20.13 6.84 -18.09
C ASN A 332 -19.56 7.91 -19.02
N GLU A 333 -18.35 7.74 -19.56
CA GLU A 333 -17.79 8.67 -20.54
C GLU A 333 -18.52 8.59 -21.88
N CYS A 334 -18.98 7.41 -22.28
CA CYS A 334 -19.79 7.22 -23.48
C CYS A 334 -21.22 7.74 -23.31
N GLY A 335 -21.63 8.13 -22.08
CA GLY A 335 -22.99 8.56 -21.77
C GLY A 335 -24.01 7.42 -21.77
N GLU A 336 -23.54 6.17 -21.66
CA GLU A 336 -24.41 5.00 -21.60
C GLU A 336 -25.13 4.92 -20.26
N LYS A 337 -26.42 4.53 -20.31
CA LYS A 337 -27.24 4.36 -19.11
C LYS A 337 -27.21 2.90 -18.68
N TYR A 338 -26.91 2.68 -17.42
CA TYR A 338 -27.01 1.38 -16.76
C TYR A 338 -27.69 1.56 -15.39
N THR A 339 -28.49 0.60 -14.99
CA THR A 339 -29.27 0.62 -13.75
C THR A 339 -28.97 -0.56 -12.85
N SER A 340 -28.49 -1.65 -13.43
CA SER A 340 -28.11 -2.86 -12.71
C SER A 340 -26.71 -3.34 -13.11
N GLU A 341 -26.12 -4.21 -12.32
CA GLU A 341 -24.83 -4.81 -12.65
C GLU A 341 -24.89 -5.71 -13.90
N ASN A 342 -26.07 -6.25 -14.22
CA ASN A 342 -26.29 -7.06 -15.43
C ASN A 342 -26.16 -6.24 -16.72
N ASP A 343 -26.25 -4.92 -16.64
CA ASP A 343 -26.08 -4.03 -17.79
C ASP A 343 -24.59 -3.85 -18.15
N LEU A 344 -23.67 -4.21 -17.24
CA LEU A 344 -22.23 -4.10 -17.45
C LEU A 344 -21.71 -5.23 -18.34
N VAL A 345 -20.98 -4.90 -19.38
CA VAL A 345 -20.37 -5.88 -20.30
C VAL A 345 -18.98 -6.26 -19.81
N LEU A 346 -18.92 -7.18 -18.86
CA LEU A 346 -17.68 -7.60 -18.23
C LEU A 346 -16.94 -8.67 -19.04
N ASP A 347 -15.64 -8.46 -19.23
CA ASP A 347 -14.77 -9.46 -19.82
C ASP A 347 -14.62 -10.69 -18.89
N LYS A 348 -14.47 -11.89 -19.47
CA LYS A 348 -14.05 -13.08 -18.70
C LYS A 348 -12.66 -12.83 -18.13
N GLU A 349 -12.36 -13.36 -16.93
CA GLU A 349 -11.12 -13.08 -16.18
C GLU A 349 -9.85 -13.24 -17.03
N GLU A 350 -9.75 -14.33 -17.82
CA GLU A 350 -8.60 -14.55 -18.70
C GLU A 350 -8.51 -13.53 -19.86
N ALA A 351 -9.65 -13.10 -20.40
CA ALA A 351 -9.69 -12.06 -21.44
C ALA A 351 -9.30 -10.71 -20.84
N PHE A 352 -9.81 -10.40 -19.64
CA PHE A 352 -9.47 -9.18 -18.93
C PHE A 352 -7.99 -9.13 -18.51
N ARG A 353 -7.43 -10.26 -18.05
CA ARG A 353 -5.98 -10.39 -17.79
C ARG A 353 -5.15 -10.00 -19.02
N LYS A 354 -5.53 -10.49 -20.20
CA LYS A 354 -4.87 -10.12 -21.47
C LYS A 354 -5.09 -8.65 -21.80
N LYS A 355 -6.29 -8.11 -21.58
CA LYS A 355 -6.59 -6.69 -21.77
C LYS A 355 -5.69 -5.80 -20.92
N ILE A 356 -5.55 -6.08 -19.62
CA ILE A 356 -4.64 -5.34 -18.71
C ILE A 356 -3.19 -5.40 -19.21
N MET A 357 -2.74 -6.56 -19.66
CA MET A 357 -1.37 -6.71 -20.20
C MET A 357 -1.18 -5.97 -21.53
N ASN A 358 -2.22 -5.79 -22.34
CA ASN A 358 -2.18 -5.00 -23.58
C ASN A 358 -2.25 -3.48 -23.29
N LEU A 359 -2.95 -3.07 -22.24
CA LEU A 359 -3.06 -1.68 -21.82
C LEU A 359 -1.79 -1.18 -21.12
N CYS A 360 -1.27 -1.94 -20.17
CA CYS A 360 -0.20 -1.48 -19.29
C CYS A 360 1.14 -2.22 -19.50
N GLY A 361 1.13 -3.31 -20.26
CA GLY A 361 2.34 -4.09 -20.53
C GLY A 361 2.99 -4.62 -19.25
N LEU A 362 4.32 -4.52 -19.21
CA LEU A 362 5.15 -4.89 -18.07
C LEU A 362 5.16 -3.83 -16.95
N PHE A 363 4.40 -2.77 -17.09
CA PHE A 363 4.31 -1.74 -16.06
C PHE A 363 3.51 -2.23 -14.85
N VAL A 364 2.66 -3.23 -15.06
CA VAL A 364 1.88 -3.90 -14.02
C VAL A 364 2.21 -5.40 -13.96
N THR A 365 1.96 -5.99 -12.81
CA THR A 365 2.04 -7.44 -12.59
C THR A 365 0.75 -7.94 -11.97
N ILE A 366 0.38 -9.19 -12.26
CA ILE A 366 -0.84 -9.81 -11.74
C ILE A 366 -0.44 -11.07 -10.98
N VAL A 367 -0.66 -11.06 -9.67
CA VAL A 367 -0.36 -12.16 -8.75
C VAL A 367 -1.64 -12.50 -7.98
N ASP A 368 -2.02 -13.76 -7.92
CA ASP A 368 -3.24 -14.24 -7.25
C ASP A 368 -4.50 -13.43 -7.60
N SER A 369 -4.67 -13.18 -8.90
CA SER A 369 -5.76 -12.36 -9.47
C SER A 369 -5.82 -10.92 -8.96
N LYS A 370 -4.78 -10.39 -8.30
CA LYS A 370 -4.64 -9.00 -7.88
C LYS A 370 -3.63 -8.27 -8.76
N ILE A 371 -3.88 -6.98 -9.00
CA ILE A 371 -3.07 -6.14 -9.89
C ILE A 371 -2.17 -5.23 -9.07
N TYR A 372 -0.88 -5.19 -9.42
CA TYR A 372 0.14 -4.38 -8.76
C TYR A 372 0.97 -3.60 -9.79
N LEU A 373 1.55 -2.47 -9.41
CA LEU A 373 2.68 -1.92 -10.15
C LEU A 373 3.88 -2.87 -10.02
N ILE A 374 4.65 -3.00 -11.08
CA ILE A 374 5.82 -3.90 -11.11
C ILE A 374 6.85 -3.60 -10.02
N HIS A 375 7.02 -2.33 -9.71
CA HIS A 375 7.98 -1.85 -8.71
C HIS A 375 7.59 -0.45 -8.23
N GLN A 376 8.06 -0.04 -7.03
CA GLN A 376 7.81 1.30 -6.48
C GLN A 376 8.30 2.43 -7.41
N THR A 377 9.39 2.23 -8.14
CA THR A 377 9.84 3.21 -9.13
C THR A 377 8.84 3.49 -10.25
N ALA A 378 7.92 2.56 -10.53
CA ALA A 378 6.81 2.80 -11.47
C ALA A 378 5.83 3.85 -10.93
N LYS A 379 5.51 3.82 -9.62
CA LYS A 379 4.73 4.88 -8.96
C LYS A 379 5.46 6.22 -9.02
N GLU A 380 6.76 6.22 -8.72
CA GLU A 380 7.62 7.43 -8.76
C GLU A 380 7.78 8.00 -10.17
N PHE A 381 7.76 7.15 -11.19
CA PHE A 381 7.75 7.56 -12.59
C PHE A 381 6.46 8.30 -12.96
N LEU A 382 5.30 7.81 -12.51
CA LEU A 382 4.00 8.42 -12.81
C LEU A 382 3.77 9.71 -12.02
N ILE A 383 4.17 9.74 -10.73
CA ILE A 383 3.88 10.84 -9.79
C ILE A 383 5.18 11.55 -9.40
N ASN A 384 5.22 12.86 -9.58
CA ASN A 384 6.34 13.68 -9.12
C ASN A 384 6.15 14.07 -7.64
N LYS A 385 7.06 13.64 -6.77
CA LYS A 385 7.08 14.02 -5.34
C LYS A 385 7.17 15.54 -5.09
N LYS A 386 7.69 16.32 -6.07
CA LYS A 386 7.78 17.78 -5.99
C LYS A 386 6.50 18.51 -6.42
N GLY A 387 5.42 17.79 -6.70
CA GLY A 387 4.12 18.34 -7.05
C GLY A 387 4.02 18.99 -8.44
N ARG A 388 5.09 18.92 -9.26
CA ARG A 388 5.04 19.38 -10.66
C ARG A 388 4.50 18.25 -11.52
N THR A 389 3.43 18.53 -12.26
CA THR A 389 2.83 17.58 -13.21
C THR A 389 3.08 18.04 -14.63
N ASN A 390 3.37 17.10 -15.52
CA ASN A 390 3.37 17.33 -16.95
C ASN A 390 1.94 17.19 -17.50
N PRO A 391 1.58 17.92 -18.55
CA PRO A 391 0.35 17.61 -19.27
C PRO A 391 0.38 16.16 -19.76
N TRP A 392 -0.69 15.42 -19.50
CA TRP A 392 -0.79 14.05 -19.98
C TRP A 392 -1.01 14.03 -21.50
N SER A 393 -0.31 13.13 -22.17
CA SER A 393 -0.57 12.77 -23.56
C SER A 393 -0.22 11.30 -23.81
N PRO A 394 -0.76 10.65 -24.82
CA PRO A 394 -0.40 9.27 -25.17
C PRO A 394 1.10 9.06 -25.44
N SER A 395 1.84 10.13 -25.70
CA SER A 395 3.28 10.13 -25.94
C SER A 395 4.14 10.51 -24.74
N CYS A 396 3.52 10.92 -23.62
CA CYS A 396 4.23 11.35 -22.40
C CYS A 396 3.48 10.86 -21.16
N TRP A 397 4.11 9.98 -20.38
CA TRP A 397 3.53 9.38 -19.16
C TRP A 397 4.23 9.85 -17.88
N LYS A 398 5.50 10.22 -17.97
CA LYS A 398 6.31 10.61 -16.81
C LYS A 398 5.77 11.86 -16.15
N TYR A 399 5.46 11.74 -14.83
CA TYR A 399 4.95 12.83 -13.97
C TYR A 399 3.62 13.44 -14.42
N THR A 400 2.75 12.63 -15.03
CA THR A 400 1.45 13.10 -15.53
C THR A 400 0.29 12.80 -14.59
N PHE A 401 0.51 12.03 -13.53
CA PHE A 401 -0.51 11.65 -12.56
C PHE A 401 -0.40 12.46 -11.27
N THR A 402 -1.55 12.73 -10.66
CA THR A 402 -1.65 13.23 -9.28
C THR A 402 -2.51 12.26 -8.47
N LEU A 403 -2.20 12.08 -7.18
CA LEU A 403 -3.02 11.24 -6.30
C LEU A 403 -4.46 11.78 -6.25
N GLN A 404 -4.64 13.10 -6.17
CA GLN A 404 -5.96 13.72 -6.16
C GLN A 404 -6.81 13.33 -7.38
N ALA A 405 -6.26 13.39 -8.60
CA ALA A 405 -6.98 12.99 -9.81
C ALA A 405 -7.22 11.47 -9.84
N SER A 406 -6.28 10.67 -9.34
CA SER A 406 -6.44 9.22 -9.24
C SER A 406 -7.55 8.84 -8.26
N HIS A 407 -7.62 9.50 -7.10
CA HIS A 407 -8.73 9.29 -6.15
C HIS A 407 -10.08 9.76 -6.72
N LEU A 408 -10.10 10.79 -7.56
CA LEU A 408 -11.33 11.22 -8.23
C LEU A 408 -11.87 10.13 -9.18
N GLU A 409 -11.01 9.48 -9.96
CA GLU A 409 -11.42 8.37 -10.84
C GLU A 409 -11.89 7.15 -10.02
N ALA A 410 -11.18 6.79 -8.95
CA ALA A 410 -11.62 5.73 -8.05
C ALA A 410 -12.97 6.05 -7.37
N LEU A 411 -13.18 7.30 -6.97
CA LEU A 411 -14.43 7.78 -6.42
C LEU A 411 -15.58 7.67 -7.43
N LYS A 412 -15.36 8.08 -8.68
CA LYS A 412 -16.36 7.93 -9.76
C LYS A 412 -16.78 6.47 -9.89
N ALA A 413 -15.83 5.55 -10.00
CA ALA A 413 -16.13 4.12 -10.08
C ALA A 413 -16.96 3.63 -8.88
N CYS A 414 -16.58 4.02 -7.65
CA CYS A 414 -17.30 3.64 -6.44
C CYS A 414 -18.71 4.20 -6.38
N LEU A 415 -18.89 5.52 -6.59
CA LEU A 415 -20.20 6.17 -6.49
C LEU A 415 -21.18 5.67 -7.55
N TRP A 416 -20.73 5.50 -8.78
CA TRP A 416 -21.57 5.02 -9.86
C TRP A 416 -21.96 3.56 -9.65
N TYR A 417 -21.04 2.74 -9.14
CA TYR A 417 -21.37 1.36 -8.78
C TYR A 417 -22.38 1.28 -7.63
N LEU A 418 -22.20 2.07 -6.55
CA LEU A 418 -23.12 2.07 -5.41
C LEU A 418 -24.52 2.59 -5.72
N ARG A 419 -24.74 3.23 -6.88
CA ARG A 419 -26.05 3.67 -7.35
C ARG A 419 -26.83 2.60 -8.12
N LEU A 420 -26.19 1.48 -8.44
CA LEU A 420 -26.87 0.35 -9.07
C LEU A 420 -27.94 -0.23 -8.16
N ASP A 421 -28.97 -0.80 -8.78
CA ASP A 421 -30.03 -1.49 -8.04
C ASP A 421 -29.54 -2.87 -7.58
N PHE A 422 -29.53 -3.06 -6.27
CA PHE A 422 -29.12 -4.29 -5.61
C PHE A 422 -30.31 -4.97 -4.87
N GLN A 423 -31.58 -4.67 -5.24
CA GLN A 423 -32.76 -5.09 -4.48
C GLN A 423 -32.95 -6.61 -4.40
N ASP A 424 -32.49 -7.36 -5.38
CA ASP A 424 -32.72 -8.82 -5.47
C ASP A 424 -31.56 -9.69 -4.99
N ILE A 425 -30.60 -9.13 -4.20
CA ILE A 425 -29.41 -9.89 -3.82
C ILE A 425 -29.62 -10.62 -2.48
N PRO A 426 -29.75 -11.95 -2.47
CA PRO A 426 -29.67 -12.75 -1.25
C PRO A 426 -28.32 -12.58 -0.57
N SER A 427 -28.31 -12.60 0.76
CA SER A 427 -27.07 -12.47 1.56
C SER A 427 -26.00 -13.52 1.22
N SER A 428 -26.38 -14.65 0.60
CA SER A 428 -25.50 -15.71 0.10
C SER A 428 -24.76 -15.34 -1.19
N SER A 429 -25.30 -14.44 -2.01
CA SER A 429 -24.79 -14.10 -3.35
C SER A 429 -23.85 -12.88 -3.36
N ARG A 430 -23.48 -12.32 -2.20
CA ARG A 430 -22.55 -11.16 -2.10
C ARG A 430 -21.18 -11.40 -2.73
N LYS A 431 -20.78 -12.66 -2.91
CA LYS A 431 -19.55 -13.03 -3.62
C LYS A 431 -19.58 -12.73 -5.12
N ASP A 432 -20.75 -12.53 -5.66
CA ASP A 432 -20.97 -12.29 -7.09
C ASP A 432 -20.90 -10.80 -7.48
N HIS A 433 -20.75 -9.88 -6.48
CA HIS A 433 -20.63 -8.44 -6.67
C HIS A 433 -19.22 -7.94 -6.35
N PRO A 434 -18.29 -8.02 -7.31
CA PRO A 434 -16.86 -7.89 -7.02
C PRO A 434 -16.48 -6.54 -6.40
N LEU A 435 -17.00 -5.43 -6.92
CA LEU A 435 -16.59 -4.08 -6.48
C LEU A 435 -17.32 -3.60 -5.20
N LEU A 436 -18.41 -4.28 -4.82
CA LEU A 436 -19.32 -3.81 -3.77
C LEU A 436 -18.64 -3.60 -2.42
N LEU A 437 -17.84 -4.58 -1.98
CA LEU A 437 -17.13 -4.49 -0.72
C LEU A 437 -16.13 -3.34 -0.73
N TYR A 438 -15.34 -3.23 -1.79
CA TYR A 438 -14.36 -2.17 -1.94
C TYR A 438 -15.02 -0.80 -1.95
N ALA A 439 -16.03 -0.61 -2.79
CA ALA A 439 -16.75 0.65 -2.92
C ALA A 439 -17.41 1.06 -1.59
N SER A 440 -18.09 0.13 -0.89
CA SER A 440 -18.74 0.41 0.40
C SER A 440 -17.77 0.89 1.49
N ILE A 441 -16.55 0.36 1.51
CA ILE A 441 -15.55 0.67 2.55
C ILE A 441 -14.75 1.94 2.23
N HIS A 442 -14.45 2.19 0.95
CA HIS A 442 -13.40 3.14 0.58
C HIS A 442 -13.90 4.39 -0.16
N TRP A 443 -15.16 4.48 -0.59
CA TRP A 443 -15.64 5.65 -1.35
C TRP A 443 -15.52 6.97 -0.58
N THR A 444 -15.80 6.97 0.74
CA THR A 444 -15.69 8.17 1.58
C THR A 444 -14.24 8.64 1.71
N PHE A 445 -13.30 7.71 1.80
CA PHE A 445 -11.87 8.01 1.78
C PHE A 445 -11.45 8.62 0.44
N HIS A 446 -11.86 8.03 -0.68
CA HIS A 446 -11.58 8.59 -2.00
C HIS A 446 -12.17 9.98 -2.18
N PHE A 447 -13.38 10.23 -1.62
CA PHE A 447 -14.00 11.54 -1.64
C PHE A 447 -13.13 12.59 -0.94
N GLN A 448 -12.65 12.28 0.26
CA GLN A 448 -11.77 13.16 1.03
C GLN A 448 -10.44 13.42 0.30
N GLN A 449 -9.80 12.39 -0.25
CA GLN A 449 -8.52 12.52 -0.95
C GLN A 449 -8.64 13.26 -2.29
N ALA A 450 -9.76 13.17 -2.98
CA ALA A 450 -10.04 13.94 -4.19
C ALA A 450 -10.34 15.43 -3.89
N GLY A 451 -10.77 15.76 -2.65
CA GLY A 451 -10.93 17.10 -2.12
C GLY A 451 -11.85 17.98 -2.97
N GLU A 452 -11.52 19.26 -3.18
CA GLU A 452 -12.37 20.22 -3.90
C GLU A 452 -12.87 19.75 -5.27
N LYS A 453 -12.14 18.85 -5.95
CA LYS A 453 -12.61 18.32 -7.23
C LYS A 453 -13.80 17.39 -7.05
N ALA A 454 -13.76 16.52 -6.02
CA ALA A 454 -14.89 15.68 -5.66
C ALA A 454 -16.10 16.53 -5.25
N ASP A 455 -15.88 17.58 -4.45
CA ASP A 455 -16.92 18.50 -4.02
C ASP A 455 -17.64 19.14 -5.23
N LYS A 456 -16.89 19.58 -6.23
CA LYS A 456 -17.44 20.26 -7.42
C LYS A 456 -18.10 19.31 -8.42
N GLU A 457 -17.51 18.14 -8.65
CA GLU A 457 -17.96 17.23 -9.71
C GLU A 457 -18.95 16.18 -9.22
N LEU A 458 -18.85 15.73 -7.96
CA LEU A 458 -19.56 14.55 -7.46
C LEU A 458 -20.35 14.78 -6.17
N GLY A 459 -20.45 16.03 -5.68
CA GLY A 459 -21.18 16.35 -4.46
C GLY A 459 -22.66 15.91 -4.48
N GLU A 460 -23.37 16.12 -5.59
CA GLU A 460 -24.76 15.67 -5.75
C GLU A 460 -24.88 14.13 -5.81
N ASN A 461 -23.91 13.47 -6.45
CA ASN A 461 -23.87 12.01 -6.48
C ASN A 461 -23.65 11.43 -5.07
N ALA A 462 -22.73 12.03 -4.31
CA ALA A 462 -22.49 11.64 -2.94
C ALA A 462 -23.71 11.91 -2.04
N LEU A 463 -24.42 13.03 -2.24
CA LEU A 463 -25.67 13.34 -1.54
C LEU A 463 -26.72 12.25 -1.75
N GLN A 464 -26.89 11.74 -2.97
CA GLN A 464 -27.83 10.65 -3.26
C GLN A 464 -27.46 9.36 -2.51
N ILE A 465 -26.17 9.03 -2.44
CA ILE A 465 -25.65 7.85 -1.72
C ILE A 465 -25.81 8.00 -0.19
N CYS A 466 -25.76 9.23 0.33
CA CYS A 466 -25.92 9.53 1.77
C CYS A 466 -27.39 9.67 2.21
N ASN A 467 -28.35 9.51 1.32
CA ASN A 467 -29.77 9.56 1.68
C ASN A 467 -30.14 8.36 2.57
N THR A 468 -30.23 8.57 3.87
CA THR A 468 -30.46 7.53 4.88
C THR A 468 -31.80 6.78 4.73
N LYS A 469 -32.74 7.34 3.95
CA LYS A 469 -34.02 6.70 3.63
C LYS A 469 -33.96 5.81 2.38
N ALA A 470 -32.87 5.88 1.62
CA ALA A 470 -32.70 5.10 0.42
C ALA A 470 -32.18 3.69 0.72
N GLN A 471 -32.67 2.69 0.01
CA GLN A 471 -32.19 1.30 0.13
C GLN A 471 -30.69 1.19 -0.21
N THR A 472 -30.23 1.98 -1.18
CA THR A 472 -28.80 2.04 -1.55
C THR A 472 -27.92 2.43 -0.37
N PHE A 473 -28.36 3.42 0.46
CA PHE A 473 -27.63 3.80 1.68
C PHE A 473 -27.56 2.62 2.66
N LEU A 474 -28.70 2.03 3.01
CA LEU A 474 -28.78 0.94 3.96
C LEU A 474 -27.89 -0.24 3.55
N PHE A 475 -27.79 -0.48 2.25
CA PHE A 475 -27.03 -1.59 1.69
C PHE A 475 -25.51 -1.41 1.90
N TRP A 476 -24.93 -0.31 1.41
CA TRP A 476 -23.48 -0.11 1.55
C TRP A 476 -23.08 0.18 3.00
N TYR A 477 -23.96 0.86 3.76
CA TYR A 477 -23.64 1.24 5.13
C TYR A 477 -23.59 0.01 6.07
N ARG A 478 -24.50 -0.95 5.90
CA ARG A 478 -24.47 -2.23 6.62
C ARG A 478 -23.23 -3.06 6.29
N ILE A 479 -22.78 -3.01 5.04
CA ILE A 479 -21.50 -3.66 4.65
C ILE A 479 -20.34 -3.01 5.39
N LEU A 480 -20.31 -1.66 5.40
CA LEU A 480 -19.28 -0.91 6.12
C LEU A 480 -19.26 -1.26 7.61
N GLN A 481 -20.43 -1.22 8.28
CA GLN A 481 -20.54 -1.58 9.70
C GLN A 481 -20.03 -2.99 9.99
N LYS A 482 -20.38 -3.96 9.16
CA LYS A 482 -19.93 -5.34 9.32
C LYS A 482 -18.41 -5.50 9.20
N HIS A 483 -17.76 -4.73 8.34
CA HIS A 483 -16.33 -4.85 8.07
C HIS A 483 -15.45 -3.89 8.88
N ARG A 484 -16.07 -2.92 9.58
CA ARG A 484 -15.41 -2.01 10.54
C ARG A 484 -16.11 -2.01 11.90
N PRO A 485 -16.26 -3.17 12.57
CA PRO A 485 -17.09 -3.31 13.78
C PRO A 485 -16.55 -2.52 14.97
N TYR A 486 -15.29 -2.09 14.96
CA TYR A 486 -14.63 -1.33 16.03
C TYR A 486 -14.56 0.18 15.77
N HIS A 487 -15.07 0.64 14.65
CA HIS A 487 -15.28 2.06 14.43
C HIS A 487 -16.64 2.43 15.01
N HIS A 488 -16.68 3.47 15.85
CA HIS A 488 -17.91 4.03 16.40
C HIS A 488 -18.70 4.72 15.29
N LEU A 489 -19.31 3.93 14.43
CA LEU A 489 -20.14 4.42 13.32
C LEU A 489 -21.52 4.78 13.88
N PRO A 490 -22.11 5.94 13.52
CA PRO A 490 -23.48 6.26 13.87
C PRO A 490 -24.45 5.17 13.40
N ALA A 491 -25.57 5.00 14.07
CA ALA A 491 -26.58 4.04 13.65
C ALA A 491 -27.15 4.40 12.25
N GLU A 492 -27.64 3.40 11.51
CA GLU A 492 -28.13 3.58 10.12
C GLU A 492 -29.39 4.47 10.00
N ASN A 493 -30.13 4.66 11.09
CA ASN A 493 -31.34 5.48 11.14
C ASN A 493 -31.10 6.95 11.51
N ASN A 494 -29.85 7.39 11.56
CA ASN A 494 -29.50 8.78 11.85
C ASN A 494 -29.79 9.71 10.66
N SER A 495 -29.71 11.03 10.88
CA SER A 495 -29.97 12.02 9.84
C SER A 495 -28.90 12.02 8.75
N ASP A 496 -29.29 12.39 7.51
CA ASP A 496 -28.36 12.57 6.37
C ASP A 496 -27.21 13.51 6.74
N LEU A 497 -27.52 14.58 7.50
CA LEU A 497 -26.55 15.57 7.93
C LEU A 497 -25.51 14.95 8.87
N LEU A 498 -25.95 14.15 9.83
CA LEU A 498 -25.08 13.50 10.79
C LEU A 498 -24.11 12.54 10.10
N ILE A 499 -24.62 11.73 9.17
CA ILE A 499 -23.78 10.81 8.37
C ILE A 499 -22.77 11.59 7.53
N ALA A 500 -23.18 12.66 6.86
CA ALA A 500 -22.29 13.50 6.07
C ALA A 500 -21.20 14.17 6.93
N CYS A 501 -21.54 14.63 8.15
CA CYS A 501 -20.59 15.20 9.09
C CYS A 501 -19.63 14.15 9.67
N TYR A 502 -20.11 12.93 9.95
CA TYR A 502 -19.26 11.83 10.38
C TYR A 502 -18.17 11.49 9.36
N PHE A 503 -18.50 11.51 8.06
CA PHE A 503 -17.55 11.21 6.98
C PHE A 503 -16.80 12.43 6.44
N GLY A 504 -17.08 13.64 6.93
CA GLY A 504 -16.41 14.87 6.47
C GLY A 504 -16.71 15.26 5.02
N LEU A 505 -17.90 14.96 4.53
CA LEU A 505 -18.32 15.21 3.15
C LEU A 505 -18.78 16.67 2.98
N THR A 506 -17.83 17.59 2.81
CA THR A 506 -18.05 19.04 2.88
C THR A 506 -19.15 19.52 1.92
N SER A 507 -19.10 19.12 0.64
CA SER A 507 -20.13 19.52 -0.33
C SER A 507 -21.51 18.93 -0.03
N VAL A 508 -21.56 17.70 0.48
CA VAL A 508 -22.85 17.08 0.89
C VAL A 508 -23.46 17.84 2.05
N VAL A 509 -22.66 18.20 3.06
CA VAL A 509 -23.10 19.05 4.17
C VAL A 509 -23.58 20.39 3.64
N GLN A 510 -22.83 21.03 2.75
CA GLN A 510 -23.20 22.30 2.15
C GLN A 510 -24.53 22.22 1.37
N LEU A 511 -24.70 21.20 0.55
CA LEU A 511 -25.96 20.95 -0.21
C LEU A 511 -27.14 20.69 0.72
N LEU A 512 -26.96 19.92 1.79
CA LEU A 512 -28.01 19.65 2.78
C LEU A 512 -28.44 20.93 3.48
N LEU A 513 -27.49 21.75 3.94
CA LEU A 513 -27.75 23.03 4.62
C LEU A 513 -28.36 24.08 3.68
N TRP A 514 -28.09 24.00 2.36
CA TRP A 514 -28.66 24.88 1.37
C TRP A 514 -30.07 24.46 0.95
N ASN A 515 -30.24 23.18 0.60
CA ASN A 515 -31.52 22.64 0.08
C ASN A 515 -32.60 22.51 1.16
N LYS A 516 -32.21 22.37 2.43
CA LYS A 516 -33.11 22.25 3.59
C LYS A 516 -32.80 23.36 4.60
N PRO A 517 -33.32 24.61 4.42
CA PRO A 517 -33.00 25.72 5.32
C PRO A 517 -33.30 25.46 6.80
N ASN A 518 -34.31 24.63 7.09
CA ASN A 518 -34.75 24.26 8.45
C ASN A 518 -34.22 22.86 8.84
N ILE A 519 -33.08 22.40 8.29
CA ILE A 519 -32.49 21.13 8.68
C ILE A 519 -32.08 21.21 10.17
N ASP A 520 -32.39 20.16 10.90
CA ASP A 520 -32.02 20.06 12.30
C ASP A 520 -30.50 19.82 12.45
N THR A 521 -29.78 20.87 12.87
CA THR A 521 -28.33 20.82 13.14
C THR A 521 -28.02 20.19 14.51
N GLU A 522 -29.03 20.05 15.37
CA GLU A 522 -28.91 19.50 16.72
C GLU A 522 -29.39 18.06 16.83
N SER A 523 -29.73 17.42 15.71
CA SER A 523 -30.10 15.98 15.70
C SER A 523 -28.97 15.15 16.32
N LYS A 524 -29.30 14.34 17.34
CA LYS A 524 -28.33 13.51 18.04
C LYS A 524 -28.36 12.08 17.51
N ASP A 525 -27.19 11.42 17.49
CA ASP A 525 -27.15 9.98 17.20
C ASP A 525 -27.72 9.18 18.38
N THR A 526 -28.21 7.98 18.09
CA THR A 526 -28.93 7.13 19.06
C THR A 526 -27.99 6.35 19.99
N GLU A 527 -26.68 6.35 19.75
CA GLU A 527 -25.73 5.52 20.49
C GLU A 527 -24.93 6.34 21.51
N TYR A 528 -24.52 7.56 21.11
CA TYR A 528 -23.65 8.42 21.94
C TYR A 528 -24.28 9.77 22.24
N ASP A 529 -25.48 10.09 21.78
CA ASP A 529 -26.11 11.41 21.84
C ASP A 529 -25.25 12.55 21.23
N ARG A 530 -24.43 12.24 20.23
CA ARG A 530 -23.57 13.21 19.56
C ARG A 530 -24.27 13.94 18.46
N THR A 531 -24.07 15.26 18.41
CA THR A 531 -24.55 16.13 17.33
C THR A 531 -23.65 16.03 16.08
N PRO A 532 -24.11 16.50 14.90
CA PRO A 532 -23.27 16.67 13.72
C PRO A 532 -21.97 17.42 14.01
N LEU A 533 -22.02 18.50 14.83
CA LEU A 533 -20.84 19.28 15.23
C LEU A 533 -19.89 18.46 16.11
N SER A 534 -20.41 17.64 17.04
CA SER A 534 -19.58 16.74 17.86
C SER A 534 -18.81 15.75 16.98
N TRP A 535 -19.46 15.11 16.02
CA TRP A 535 -18.82 14.16 15.11
C TRP A 535 -17.79 14.81 14.18
N ALA A 536 -18.12 15.97 13.60
CA ALA A 536 -17.17 16.72 12.78
C ALA A 536 -15.94 17.17 13.59
N SER A 537 -16.14 17.58 14.84
CA SER A 537 -15.08 18.00 15.76
C SER A 537 -14.19 16.83 16.18
N LYS A 538 -14.79 15.68 16.50
CA LYS A 538 -14.07 14.44 16.84
C LYS A 538 -13.14 13.98 15.72
N ASN A 539 -13.59 14.10 14.46
CA ASN A 539 -12.85 13.63 13.29
C ASN A 539 -11.97 14.72 12.63
N GLY A 540 -11.99 15.96 13.16
CA GLY A 540 -11.12 17.05 12.73
C GLY A 540 -11.49 17.70 11.40
N TYR A 541 -12.75 17.64 10.96
CA TYR A 541 -13.20 18.17 9.68
C TYR A 541 -13.46 19.68 9.71
N VAL A 542 -12.41 20.45 9.59
CA VAL A 542 -12.37 21.92 9.74
C VAL A 542 -13.46 22.63 8.92
N GLU A 543 -13.59 22.28 7.63
CA GLU A 543 -14.56 22.97 6.74
C GLU A 543 -16.01 22.60 7.09
N VAL A 544 -16.27 21.37 7.51
CA VAL A 544 -17.59 20.96 8.00
C VAL A 544 -17.95 21.70 9.29
N VAL A 545 -17.00 21.80 10.22
CA VAL A 545 -17.16 22.57 11.47
C VAL A 545 -17.51 24.04 11.16
N LYS A 546 -16.80 24.68 10.23
CA LYS A 546 -17.11 26.06 9.80
C LYS A 546 -18.53 26.21 9.26
N LEU A 547 -18.99 25.26 8.43
CA LEU A 547 -20.33 25.26 7.86
C LEU A 547 -21.41 25.14 8.96
N LEU A 548 -21.22 24.24 9.91
CA LEU A 548 -22.16 24.04 11.03
C LEU A 548 -22.20 25.25 11.96
N LEU A 549 -21.04 25.82 12.32
CA LEU A 549 -20.95 27.02 13.15
C LEU A 549 -21.56 28.27 12.46
N LYS A 550 -21.48 28.35 11.12
CA LYS A 550 -22.17 29.38 10.33
C LYS A 550 -23.69 29.22 10.36
N LYS A 551 -24.18 28.01 10.60
CA LYS A 551 -25.60 27.68 10.79
C LYS A 551 -26.03 27.68 12.26
N GLU A 552 -25.22 28.29 13.13
CA GLU A 552 -25.50 28.48 14.56
C GLU A 552 -25.69 27.16 15.33
N ALA A 553 -25.01 26.08 14.91
CA ALA A 553 -25.01 24.83 15.68
C ALA A 553 -24.46 25.06 17.09
N ASP A 554 -25.07 24.41 18.09
CA ASP A 554 -24.70 24.57 19.50
C ASP A 554 -23.28 24.05 19.76
N VAL A 555 -22.37 24.99 20.02
CA VAL A 555 -20.95 24.73 20.28
C VAL A 555 -20.72 23.98 21.59
N ASN A 556 -21.69 23.98 22.50
CA ASN A 556 -21.61 23.36 23.82
C ASN A 556 -22.52 22.12 23.99
N ALA A 557 -23.15 21.63 22.93
CA ALA A 557 -24.03 20.47 22.99
C ALA A 557 -23.32 19.26 23.57
N PRO A 558 -23.78 18.71 24.73
CA PRO A 558 -23.12 17.57 25.33
C PRO A 558 -23.57 16.25 24.69
N ASP A 559 -22.64 15.29 24.63
CA ASP A 559 -22.95 13.88 24.32
C ASP A 559 -23.42 13.13 25.57
N GLN A 560 -23.68 11.82 25.45
CA GLN A 560 -24.16 10.97 26.56
C GLN A 560 -23.21 10.96 27.78
N SER A 561 -21.92 11.22 27.57
CA SER A 561 -20.91 11.30 28.63
C SER A 561 -20.75 12.71 29.22
N GLY A 562 -21.48 13.70 28.71
CA GLY A 562 -21.32 15.12 29.02
C GLY A 562 -20.19 15.79 28.21
N SER A 563 -19.55 15.10 27.29
CA SER A 563 -18.47 15.66 26.48
C SER A 563 -18.99 16.58 25.39
N THR A 564 -18.45 17.80 25.30
CA THR A 564 -18.81 18.79 24.27
C THR A 564 -17.96 18.61 23.00
N PRO A 565 -18.30 19.28 21.87
CA PRO A 565 -17.46 19.27 20.67
C PRO A 565 -16.01 19.68 20.94
N LEU A 566 -15.77 20.59 21.89
CA LEU A 566 -14.42 21.02 22.30
C LEU A 566 -13.66 19.87 22.99
N HIS A 567 -14.32 19.10 23.85
CA HIS A 567 -13.72 17.89 24.45
C HIS A 567 -13.32 16.87 23.37
N GLN A 568 -14.23 16.61 22.42
CA GLN A 568 -13.97 15.65 21.32
C GLN A 568 -12.80 16.08 20.44
N ALA A 569 -12.71 17.38 20.09
CA ALA A 569 -11.59 17.91 19.32
C ALA A 569 -10.26 17.85 20.08
N SER A 570 -10.30 18.14 21.39
CA SER A 570 -9.11 18.17 22.27
C SER A 570 -8.54 16.76 22.49
N GLU A 571 -9.40 15.78 22.76
CA GLU A 571 -9.03 14.37 22.92
C GLU A 571 -8.30 13.82 21.68
N ASN A 572 -8.71 14.25 20.49
CA ASN A 572 -8.14 13.80 19.22
C ASN A 572 -7.06 14.75 18.66
N GLY A 573 -6.73 15.84 19.36
CA GLY A 573 -5.63 16.74 18.99
C GLY A 573 -5.89 17.64 17.79
N HIS A 574 -7.15 17.96 17.47
CA HIS A 574 -7.53 18.76 16.30
C HIS A 574 -7.43 20.28 16.54
N VAL A 575 -6.21 20.79 16.57
CA VAL A 575 -5.88 22.18 16.96
C VAL A 575 -6.69 23.25 16.20
N GLU A 576 -6.88 23.10 14.88
CA GLU A 576 -7.63 24.06 14.06
C GLU A 576 -9.12 24.06 14.44
N VAL A 577 -9.70 22.91 14.71
CA VAL A 577 -11.09 22.79 15.19
C VAL A 577 -11.24 23.42 16.57
N ILE A 578 -10.28 23.15 17.48
CA ILE A 578 -10.26 23.75 18.83
C ILE A 578 -10.30 25.28 18.73
N LYS A 579 -9.46 25.90 17.88
CA LYS A 579 -9.47 27.34 17.69
C LYS A 579 -10.83 27.86 17.22
N LEU A 580 -11.43 27.20 16.21
CA LEU A 580 -12.74 27.60 15.69
C LEU A 580 -13.87 27.51 16.75
N LEU A 581 -13.83 26.49 17.58
CA LEU A 581 -14.82 26.33 18.66
C LEU A 581 -14.63 27.40 19.74
N LEU A 582 -13.39 27.70 20.14
CA LEU A 582 -13.08 28.76 21.10
C LEU A 582 -13.45 30.14 20.57
N ASP A 583 -13.22 30.44 19.28
CA ASP A 583 -13.64 31.67 18.63
C ASP A 583 -15.19 31.85 18.63
N LYS A 584 -15.93 30.77 18.83
CA LYS A 584 -17.39 30.73 18.97
C LYS A 584 -17.85 30.52 20.41
N GLU A 585 -17.01 30.88 21.38
CA GLU A 585 -17.33 30.89 22.82
C GLU A 585 -17.64 29.48 23.38
N ALA A 586 -16.96 28.43 22.88
CA ALA A 586 -17.05 27.11 23.50
C ALA A 586 -16.62 27.15 24.97
N GLY A 587 -17.43 26.56 25.84
CA GLY A 587 -17.14 26.50 27.28
C GLY A 587 -15.90 25.66 27.58
N VAL A 588 -14.86 26.29 28.14
CA VAL A 588 -13.60 25.62 28.51
C VAL A 588 -13.71 24.79 29.78
N ASN A 589 -14.76 25.05 30.58
CA ASN A 589 -15.02 24.44 31.88
C ASN A 589 -16.33 23.61 31.90
N ALA A 590 -16.83 23.24 30.75
CA ALA A 590 -18.08 22.49 30.60
C ALA A 590 -17.91 21.02 30.99
#